data_c6285a15104581c779ae0052eb375bd7
#
_entry.id   c6285a15104581c779ae0052eb375bd7
#
_cell.length_a   1.000
_cell.length_b   1.000
_cell.length_c   1.000
_cell.angle_alpha   90.00
_cell.angle_beta   90.00
_cell.angle_gamma   90.00
#
_symmetry.space_group_name_H-M   'P 1'
#
loop_
_entity.id
_entity.type
_entity.pdbx_description
1 polymer ?
#
loop_
_entity_poly.entity_id
_entity_poly.type
_entity_poly.pdbx_seq_one_letter_code
_entity_poly.pdbx_strand_id
1 'polypeptide(L)'
;MKQGRSLPEVLTELQRQNAAKRDFVSPAQAFTLRPDGETFEMQHQNTGVQEIFGTTDLFHRQIGSALNIPAKYYDLMRKEKPELLAENVNAWFASREQSYMVRSMDFGDGRVARALLSDRYRRIDNLEVASTVLPLFAGKEEMEVVSCAVTDTMLAIKIVNHRLEAQVVPGDYVQAGVVIRNSEVGLGAVSVQPLVYRLVCSNGAIVNDFGEHRAHVGRQVKALEDSFNVYTDATLKAEDDVFLMKMKDATLAAIEEARFAQIVGKLQDATQARITGRVQDVIELTGKAYDLNQPEQDSILNYLIQGGDLSLYGLSNAITRASQDVESYDRATTLEGIGWQVATMTINQWEEINA
;
A
#
# COMPACT_ATOMS: atom_id res chain seq x y z
N MET A 1 1.58 7.73 -15.09
CA MET A 1 1.87 6.86 -13.92
C MET A 1 3.33 6.48 -13.91
N LYS A 2 3.90 6.31 -12.72
CA LYS A 2 5.28 5.81 -12.59
C LYS A 2 5.38 4.43 -13.24
N GLN A 3 6.37 4.24 -14.11
CA GLN A 3 6.64 2.94 -14.69
C GLN A 3 7.27 2.02 -13.64
N GLY A 4 6.74 0.79 -13.56
CA GLY A 4 7.30 -0.27 -12.74
C GLY A 4 8.12 -1.27 -13.57
N ARG A 5 8.14 -2.52 -13.13
CA ARG A 5 8.70 -3.65 -13.87
C ARG A 5 7.71 -4.13 -14.93
N SER A 6 8.18 -4.92 -15.90
CA SER A 6 7.27 -5.65 -16.78
C SER A 6 6.49 -6.73 -16.01
N LEU A 7 5.33 -7.11 -16.48
CA LEU A 7 4.53 -8.16 -15.86
C LEU A 7 5.27 -9.50 -15.71
N PRO A 8 6.02 -10.00 -16.73
CA PRO A 8 6.82 -11.22 -16.58
C PRO A 8 7.89 -11.11 -15.48
N GLU A 9 8.56 -9.95 -15.37
CA GLU A 9 9.55 -9.72 -14.31
C GLU A 9 8.90 -9.73 -12.91
N VAL A 10 7.71 -9.09 -12.75
CA VAL A 10 6.97 -9.13 -11.50
C VAL A 10 6.56 -10.56 -11.15
N LEU A 11 6.03 -11.34 -12.10
CA LEU A 11 5.62 -12.72 -11.84
C LEU A 11 6.82 -13.60 -11.47
N THR A 12 7.96 -13.44 -12.14
CA THR A 12 9.20 -14.16 -11.81
C THR A 12 9.65 -13.82 -10.38
N GLU A 13 9.63 -12.53 -10.02
CA GLU A 13 9.99 -12.09 -8.67
C GLU A 13 9.01 -12.61 -7.61
N LEU A 14 7.70 -12.60 -7.88
CA LEU A 14 6.71 -13.17 -6.96
C LEU A 14 6.91 -14.66 -6.72
N GLN A 15 7.26 -15.42 -7.77
CA GLN A 15 7.60 -16.85 -7.64
C GLN A 15 8.87 -17.04 -6.82
N ARG A 16 9.91 -16.25 -7.05
CA ARG A 16 11.16 -16.26 -6.26
C ARG A 16 10.87 -15.96 -4.78
N GLN A 17 10.11 -14.87 -4.51
CA GLN A 17 9.75 -14.49 -3.15
C GLN A 17 8.93 -15.59 -2.45
N ASN A 18 7.99 -16.20 -3.16
CA ASN A 18 7.17 -17.29 -2.60
C ASN A 18 8.00 -18.53 -2.24
N ALA A 19 9.03 -18.84 -3.01
CA ALA A 19 9.95 -19.95 -2.71
C ALA A 19 10.90 -19.63 -1.55
N ALA A 20 11.33 -18.37 -1.43
CA ALA A 20 12.33 -17.92 -0.45
C ALA A 20 11.73 -17.52 0.91
N LYS A 21 10.43 -17.21 0.97
CA LYS A 21 9.77 -16.76 2.20
C LYS A 21 9.63 -17.89 3.21
N ARG A 22 9.69 -17.52 4.49
CA ARG A 22 9.38 -18.40 5.61
C ARG A 22 8.82 -17.58 6.76
N ASP A 23 7.69 -18.02 7.30
CA ASP A 23 7.01 -17.35 8.40
C ASP A 23 7.15 -18.18 9.66
N PHE A 24 7.36 -17.53 10.79
CA PHE A 24 7.50 -18.15 12.09
C PHE A 24 6.52 -17.49 13.05
N VAL A 25 5.86 -18.27 13.89
CA VAL A 25 5.08 -17.76 15.02
C VAL A 25 5.76 -18.25 16.29
N SER A 26 6.14 -17.30 17.15
CA SER A 26 6.83 -17.61 18.41
C SER A 26 6.43 -16.62 19.49
N PRO A 27 6.45 -17.06 20.77
CA PRO A 27 6.24 -16.14 21.89
C PRO A 27 7.39 -15.11 21.97
N ALA A 28 7.06 -13.92 22.48
CA ALA A 28 8.00 -12.80 22.57
C ALA A 28 9.32 -13.15 23.29
N GLN A 29 9.24 -14.03 24.32
CA GLN A 29 10.40 -14.47 25.08
C GLN A 29 11.45 -15.26 24.26
N ALA A 30 11.05 -15.75 23.08
CA ALA A 30 11.94 -16.45 22.17
C ALA A 30 12.79 -15.53 21.30
N PHE A 31 12.56 -14.21 21.37
CA PHE A 31 13.18 -13.21 20.52
C PHE A 31 14.32 -12.49 21.22
N THR A 32 15.40 -12.24 20.49
CA THR A 32 16.55 -11.50 20.97
C THR A 32 17.06 -10.58 19.85
N LEU A 33 17.19 -9.30 20.15
CA LEU A 33 17.96 -8.36 19.34
C LEU A 33 19.42 -8.38 19.81
N ARG A 34 20.36 -8.57 18.91
CA ARG A 34 21.79 -8.58 19.27
C ARG A 34 22.31 -7.17 19.59
N PRO A 35 23.45 -7.05 20.31
CA PRO A 35 24.03 -5.77 20.68
C PRO A 35 24.40 -4.86 19.50
N ASP A 36 24.53 -5.41 18.29
CA ASP A 36 24.73 -4.62 17.07
C ASP A 36 23.50 -3.79 16.67
N GLY A 37 22.33 -4.08 17.28
CA GLY A 37 21.08 -3.40 17.00
C GLY A 37 20.47 -3.74 15.63
N GLU A 38 21.05 -4.66 14.85
CA GLU A 38 20.66 -5.00 13.47
C GLU A 38 20.38 -6.50 13.27
N THR A 39 20.94 -7.35 14.12
CA THR A 39 20.77 -8.80 14.03
C THR A 39 19.69 -9.27 15.01
N PHE A 40 18.68 -9.94 14.48
CA PHE A 40 17.57 -10.50 15.26
C PHE A 40 17.67 -12.01 15.32
N GLU A 41 17.45 -12.57 16.49
CA GLU A 41 17.48 -14.02 16.74
C GLU A 41 16.12 -14.51 17.27
N MET A 42 15.78 -15.72 16.88
CA MET A 42 14.63 -16.44 17.40
C MET A 42 15.05 -17.86 17.80
N GLN A 43 14.72 -18.24 19.01
CA GLN A 43 14.94 -19.59 19.49
C GLN A 43 13.65 -20.41 19.39
N HIS A 44 13.68 -21.52 18.65
CA HIS A 44 12.55 -22.45 18.58
C HIS A 44 12.38 -23.19 19.91
N GLN A 45 11.24 -23.01 20.56
CA GLN A 45 10.98 -23.60 21.89
C GLN A 45 11.06 -25.13 21.90
N ASN A 46 10.60 -25.80 20.82
CA ASN A 46 10.53 -27.26 20.77
C ASN A 46 11.83 -27.95 20.36
N THR A 47 12.73 -27.26 19.65
CA THR A 47 13.95 -27.85 19.10
C THR A 47 15.22 -27.20 19.63
N GLY A 48 15.10 -26.04 20.28
CA GLY A 48 16.25 -25.23 20.71
C GLY A 48 17.08 -24.63 19.56
N VAL A 49 16.69 -24.85 18.31
CA VAL A 49 17.38 -24.30 17.14
C VAL A 49 17.24 -22.78 17.12
N GLN A 50 18.35 -22.09 16.90
CA GLN A 50 18.37 -20.65 16.70
C GLN A 50 18.30 -20.34 15.22
N GLU A 51 17.36 -19.43 14.85
CA GLU A 51 17.32 -18.80 13.55
C GLU A 51 17.85 -17.37 13.69
N ILE A 52 18.72 -16.96 12.77
CA ILE A 52 19.37 -15.65 12.77
C ILE A 52 18.91 -14.88 11.54
N PHE A 53 18.54 -13.62 11.73
CA PHE A 53 18.01 -12.77 10.70
C PHE A 53 18.75 -11.43 10.67
N GLY A 54 19.06 -10.94 9.47
CA GLY A 54 19.18 -9.50 9.25
C GLY A 54 17.82 -8.84 9.41
N THR A 55 17.77 -7.53 9.54
CA THR A 55 16.50 -6.80 9.76
C THR A 55 16.28 -5.71 8.72
N THR A 56 15.02 -5.32 8.52
CA THR A 56 14.66 -4.16 7.71
C THR A 56 14.25 -2.99 8.61
N ASP A 57 14.25 -1.77 8.07
CA ASP A 57 13.77 -0.59 8.80
C ASP A 57 12.29 -0.73 9.19
N LEU A 58 11.49 -1.40 8.37
CA LEU A 58 10.11 -1.70 8.70
C LEU A 58 10.01 -2.64 9.90
N PHE A 59 10.82 -3.69 9.94
CA PHE A 59 10.85 -4.63 11.06
C PHE A 59 11.17 -3.90 12.37
N HIS A 60 12.16 -2.99 12.38
CA HIS A 60 12.50 -2.16 13.54
C HIS A 60 11.33 -1.26 13.97
N ARG A 61 10.66 -0.59 13.02
CA ARG A 61 9.48 0.23 13.34
C ARG A 61 8.36 -0.60 13.97
N GLN A 62 8.18 -1.84 13.51
CA GLN A 62 7.19 -2.75 14.06
C GLN A 62 7.58 -3.27 15.44
N ILE A 63 8.86 -3.54 15.72
CA ILE A 63 9.35 -3.80 17.08
C ILE A 63 9.02 -2.62 17.99
N GLY A 64 9.43 -1.41 17.60
CA GLY A 64 9.16 -0.20 18.39
C GLY A 64 7.67 -0.03 18.69
N SER A 65 6.82 -0.19 17.69
CA SER A 65 5.37 -0.13 17.83
C SER A 65 4.81 -1.22 18.74
N ALA A 66 5.24 -2.48 18.54
CA ALA A 66 4.80 -3.61 19.34
C ALA A 66 5.18 -3.46 20.83
N LEU A 67 6.33 -2.85 21.11
CA LEU A 67 6.84 -2.64 22.46
C LEU A 67 6.43 -1.28 23.06
N ASN A 68 5.69 -0.44 22.32
CA ASN A 68 5.30 0.93 22.69
C ASN A 68 6.52 1.84 22.95
N ILE A 69 7.62 1.64 22.24
CA ILE A 69 8.79 2.51 22.29
C ILE A 69 8.59 3.66 21.29
N PRO A 70 8.68 4.93 21.69
CA PRO A 70 8.51 6.06 20.78
C PRO A 70 9.51 6.00 19.63
N ALA A 71 9.05 6.14 18.37
CA ALA A 71 9.85 5.93 17.16
C ALA A 71 11.16 6.77 17.17
N LYS A 72 11.06 8.07 17.48
CA LYS A 72 12.27 8.95 17.55
C LYS A 72 13.30 8.48 18.56
N TYR A 73 12.87 7.92 19.68
CA TYR A 73 13.77 7.41 20.71
C TYR A 73 14.37 6.06 20.29
N TYR A 74 13.56 5.21 19.65
CA TYR A 74 14.02 3.94 19.07
C TYR A 74 15.14 4.20 18.02
N ASP A 75 14.87 5.11 17.08
CA ASP A 75 15.82 5.44 16.01
C ASP A 75 17.12 6.08 16.56
N LEU A 76 16.99 6.93 17.59
CA LEU A 76 18.15 7.51 18.27
C LEU A 76 19.02 6.43 18.93
N MET A 77 18.41 5.50 19.67
CA MET A 77 19.15 4.39 20.29
C MET A 77 19.80 3.51 19.22
N ARG A 78 19.06 3.15 18.16
CA ARG A 78 19.59 2.32 17.06
C ARG A 78 20.84 2.93 16.43
N LYS A 79 20.82 4.24 16.22
CA LYS A 79 21.92 4.96 15.59
C LYS A 79 23.12 5.19 16.52
N GLU A 80 22.87 5.57 17.77
CA GLU A 80 23.93 6.09 18.66
C GLU A 80 24.31 5.11 19.78
N LYS A 81 23.40 4.23 20.16
CA LYS A 81 23.54 3.30 21.31
C LYS A 81 22.86 1.96 21.03
N PRO A 82 23.31 1.19 20.00
CA PRO A 82 22.66 -0.06 19.60
C PRO A 82 22.63 -1.11 20.71
N GLU A 83 23.65 -1.17 21.57
CA GLU A 83 23.66 -2.07 22.73
C GLU A 83 22.52 -1.74 23.70
N LEU A 84 22.28 -0.45 23.99
CA LEU A 84 21.18 -0.01 24.84
C LEU A 84 19.82 -0.30 24.20
N LEU A 85 19.70 -0.17 22.87
CA LEU A 85 18.50 -0.59 22.16
C LEU A 85 18.24 -2.08 22.37
N ALA A 86 19.27 -2.91 22.18
CA ALA A 86 19.17 -4.36 22.34
C ALA A 86 18.73 -4.73 23.77
N GLU A 87 19.37 -4.18 24.79
CA GLU A 87 18.99 -4.38 26.19
C GLU A 87 17.54 -4.00 26.46
N ASN A 88 17.11 -2.83 25.97
CA ASN A 88 15.75 -2.33 26.13
C ASN A 88 14.72 -3.25 25.46
N VAL A 89 14.92 -3.57 24.19
CA VAL A 89 14.04 -4.46 23.41
C VAL A 89 13.93 -5.84 24.04
N ASN A 90 15.07 -6.43 24.43
CA ASN A 90 15.11 -7.77 25.03
C ASN A 90 14.43 -7.82 26.40
N ALA A 91 14.60 -6.78 27.23
CA ALA A 91 13.90 -6.68 28.52
C ALA A 91 12.37 -6.65 28.34
N TRP A 92 11.89 -5.92 27.33
CA TRP A 92 10.46 -5.88 27.03
C TRP A 92 9.94 -7.18 26.42
N PHE A 93 10.67 -7.82 25.51
CA PHE A 93 10.28 -9.12 24.99
C PHE A 93 10.21 -10.20 26.08
N ALA A 94 11.18 -10.22 27.00
CA ALA A 94 11.21 -11.19 28.10
C ALA A 94 10.00 -11.06 29.04
N SER A 95 9.39 -9.87 29.15
CA SER A 95 8.24 -9.60 30.01
C SER A 95 6.87 -9.82 29.35
N ARG A 96 6.81 -10.14 28.05
CA ARG A 96 5.56 -10.27 27.29
C ARG A 96 5.18 -11.75 27.09
N GLU A 97 3.91 -12.05 27.31
CA GLU A 97 3.35 -13.40 27.10
C GLU A 97 2.82 -13.62 25.69
N GLN A 98 2.57 -12.53 24.94
CA GLN A 98 1.99 -12.65 23.60
C GLN A 98 2.98 -13.20 22.57
N SER A 99 2.43 -13.87 21.56
CA SER A 99 3.18 -14.36 20.41
C SER A 99 3.13 -13.38 19.24
N TYR A 100 4.15 -13.44 18.40
CA TYR A 100 4.24 -12.67 17.18
C TYR A 100 4.60 -13.56 16.00
N MET A 101 4.17 -13.13 14.82
CA MET A 101 4.59 -13.68 13.54
C MET A 101 5.78 -12.89 13.00
N VAL A 102 6.89 -13.57 12.76
CA VAL A 102 8.03 -13.04 12.01
C VAL A 102 7.90 -13.51 10.57
N ARG A 103 7.73 -12.58 9.63
CA ARG A 103 7.83 -12.88 8.21
C ARG A 103 9.24 -12.65 7.73
N SER A 104 9.83 -13.65 7.11
CA SER A 104 11.22 -13.60 6.65
C SER A 104 11.38 -14.05 5.21
N MET A 105 12.49 -13.67 4.61
CA MET A 105 12.86 -14.05 3.24
C MET A 105 14.35 -14.31 3.15
N ASP A 106 14.73 -15.31 2.37
CA ASP A 106 16.12 -15.59 2.03
C ASP A 106 16.48 -14.83 0.75
N PHE A 107 17.55 -14.03 0.81
CA PHE A 107 18.08 -13.27 -0.32
C PHE A 107 19.32 -13.90 -0.94
N GLY A 108 19.75 -15.07 -0.45
CA GLY A 108 20.91 -15.81 -0.95
C GLY A 108 22.19 -15.57 -0.15
N ASP A 109 22.30 -14.41 0.51
CA ASP A 109 23.37 -14.03 1.44
C ASP A 109 22.97 -14.12 2.91
N GLY A 110 21.74 -14.54 3.15
CA GLY A 110 21.15 -14.72 4.47
C GLY A 110 19.67 -14.45 4.51
N ARG A 111 19.07 -14.85 5.63
CA ARG A 111 17.65 -14.64 5.88
C ARG A 111 17.42 -13.31 6.57
N VAL A 112 16.46 -12.55 6.06
CA VAL A 112 16.09 -11.22 6.58
C VAL A 112 14.67 -11.27 7.16
N ALA A 113 14.49 -10.78 8.38
CA ALA A 113 13.19 -10.52 8.99
C ALA A 113 12.59 -9.25 8.38
N ARG A 114 11.51 -9.40 7.60
CA ARG A 114 10.85 -8.32 6.87
C ARG A 114 9.76 -7.64 7.68
N ALA A 115 9.07 -8.41 8.54
CA ALA A 115 7.98 -7.89 9.35
C ALA A 115 7.81 -8.66 10.65
N LEU A 116 7.46 -7.92 11.73
CA LEU A 116 6.97 -8.42 13.00
C LEU A 116 5.48 -8.10 13.13
N LEU A 117 4.64 -9.09 13.06
CA LEU A 117 3.18 -8.96 13.01
C LEU A 117 2.52 -9.70 14.18
N SER A 118 1.25 -9.42 14.42
CA SER A 118 0.45 -10.20 15.36
C SER A 118 0.40 -11.68 14.94
N ASP A 119 0.37 -12.59 15.88
CA ASP A 119 0.13 -14.04 15.67
C ASP A 119 -1.20 -14.33 14.95
N ARG A 120 -2.13 -13.37 15.02
CA ARG A 120 -3.44 -13.42 14.33
C ARG A 120 -3.40 -12.82 12.94
N TYR A 121 -2.24 -12.37 12.46
CA TYR A 121 -2.12 -11.79 11.12
C TYR A 121 -2.48 -12.82 10.05
N ARG A 122 -3.45 -12.45 9.22
CA ARG A 122 -3.91 -13.30 8.13
C ARG A 122 -3.02 -13.13 6.91
N ARG A 123 -2.38 -14.21 6.50
CA ARG A 123 -1.47 -14.22 5.35
C ARG A 123 -2.27 -14.30 4.06
N ILE A 124 -2.23 -13.25 3.26
CA ILE A 124 -2.67 -13.24 1.86
C ILE A 124 -1.45 -12.81 1.07
N ASP A 125 -0.89 -13.75 0.33
CA ASP A 125 0.40 -13.54 -0.31
C ASP A 125 0.26 -12.86 -1.67
N ASN A 126 1.27 -12.11 -2.06
CA ASN A 126 1.29 -11.37 -3.33
C ASN A 126 1.08 -12.28 -4.54
N LEU A 127 1.70 -13.48 -4.54
CA LEU A 127 1.53 -14.45 -5.63
C LEU A 127 0.09 -14.96 -5.71
N GLU A 128 -0.58 -15.18 -4.58
CA GLU A 128 -1.98 -15.61 -4.52
C GLU A 128 -2.91 -14.54 -5.08
N VAL A 129 -2.70 -13.27 -4.71
CA VAL A 129 -3.44 -12.12 -5.25
C VAL A 129 -3.25 -12.03 -6.77
N ALA A 130 -2.00 -12.04 -7.25
CA ALA A 130 -1.70 -11.97 -8.67
C ALA A 130 -2.31 -13.15 -9.45
N SER A 131 -2.18 -14.37 -8.94
CA SER A 131 -2.74 -15.59 -9.55
C SER A 131 -4.27 -15.61 -9.58
N THR A 132 -4.91 -14.86 -8.69
CA THR A 132 -6.38 -14.73 -8.64
C THR A 132 -6.90 -13.74 -9.66
N VAL A 133 -6.23 -12.59 -9.85
CA VAL A 133 -6.78 -11.49 -10.67
C VAL A 133 -6.27 -11.49 -12.11
N LEU A 134 -5.02 -11.85 -12.36
CA LEU A 134 -4.45 -11.76 -13.71
C LEU A 134 -5.15 -12.66 -14.76
N PRO A 135 -5.64 -13.87 -14.41
CA PRO A 135 -6.39 -14.69 -15.35
C PRO A 135 -7.70 -14.06 -15.84
N LEU A 136 -8.29 -13.10 -15.10
CA LEU A 136 -9.50 -12.38 -15.51
C LEU A 136 -9.27 -11.52 -16.76
N PHE A 137 -8.04 -11.18 -17.04
CA PHE A 137 -7.63 -10.31 -18.16
C PHE A 137 -6.89 -11.05 -19.27
N ALA A 138 -6.53 -12.32 -19.04
CA ALA A 138 -5.83 -13.13 -20.01
C ALA A 138 -6.64 -13.28 -21.31
N GLY A 139 -6.02 -12.97 -22.44
CA GLY A 139 -6.67 -13.07 -23.77
C GLY A 139 -7.65 -11.92 -24.11
N LYS A 140 -7.75 -10.90 -23.26
CA LYS A 140 -8.55 -9.70 -23.54
C LYS A 140 -7.66 -8.61 -24.13
N GLU A 141 -7.75 -8.42 -25.45
CA GLU A 141 -6.91 -7.44 -26.17
C GLU A 141 -7.15 -5.99 -25.73
N GLU A 142 -8.35 -5.69 -25.19
CA GLU A 142 -8.70 -4.37 -24.65
C GLU A 142 -8.07 -4.06 -23.31
N MET A 143 -7.48 -5.05 -22.62
CA MET A 143 -6.93 -4.89 -21.28
C MET A 143 -5.41 -4.88 -21.33
N GLU A 144 -4.80 -3.83 -20.78
CA GLU A 144 -3.35 -3.68 -20.71
C GLU A 144 -2.87 -3.45 -19.28
N VAL A 145 -1.80 -4.15 -18.88
CA VAL A 145 -1.08 -3.84 -17.63
C VAL A 145 -0.16 -2.66 -17.91
N VAL A 146 -0.60 -1.47 -17.55
CA VAL A 146 0.11 -0.21 -17.83
C VAL A 146 1.23 0.08 -16.82
N SER A 147 1.17 -0.51 -15.63
CA SER A 147 2.22 -0.41 -14.62
C SER A 147 2.05 -1.52 -13.58
N CYS A 148 3.16 -2.14 -13.19
CA CYS A 148 3.16 -3.04 -12.04
C CYS A 148 4.51 -3.00 -11.32
N ALA A 149 4.50 -3.25 -10.02
CA ALA A 149 5.71 -3.35 -9.20
C ALA A 149 5.47 -4.25 -7.99
N VAL A 150 6.53 -4.91 -7.57
CA VAL A 150 6.66 -5.49 -6.23
C VAL A 150 7.86 -4.84 -5.56
N THR A 151 7.59 -4.17 -4.45
CA THR A 151 8.59 -3.53 -3.59
C THR A 151 8.77 -4.36 -2.31
N ASP A 152 9.61 -3.90 -1.40
CA ASP A 152 9.77 -4.56 -0.09
C ASP A 152 8.49 -4.52 0.74
N THR A 153 7.60 -3.58 0.46
CA THR A 153 6.41 -3.30 1.26
C THR A 153 5.09 -3.61 0.56
N MET A 154 5.03 -3.53 -0.76
CA MET A 154 3.77 -3.58 -1.50
C MET A 154 3.90 -4.28 -2.86
N LEU A 155 2.85 -4.99 -3.25
CA LEU A 155 2.51 -5.32 -4.64
C LEU A 155 1.51 -4.29 -5.15
N ALA A 156 1.70 -3.77 -6.36
CA ALA A 156 0.70 -3.00 -7.08
C ALA A 156 0.66 -3.44 -8.55
N ILE A 157 -0.55 -3.67 -9.08
CA ILE A 157 -0.81 -4.01 -10.48
C ILE A 157 -1.89 -3.06 -10.98
N LYS A 158 -1.61 -2.32 -12.05
CA LYS A 158 -2.50 -1.32 -12.66
C LYS A 158 -2.84 -1.75 -14.06
N ILE A 159 -4.12 -1.95 -14.34
CA ILE A 159 -4.65 -2.46 -15.60
C ILE A 159 -5.65 -1.45 -16.15
N VAL A 160 -5.60 -1.19 -17.44
CA VAL A 160 -6.48 -0.23 -18.14
C VAL A 160 -7.28 -0.96 -19.20
N ASN A 161 -8.54 -0.55 -19.37
CA ASN A 161 -9.43 -0.98 -20.44
C ASN A 161 -9.49 0.10 -21.52
N HIS A 162 -8.84 -0.11 -22.64
CA HIS A 162 -8.77 0.85 -23.74
C HIS A 162 -10.09 1.06 -24.48
N ARG A 163 -11.09 0.20 -24.29
CA ARG A 163 -12.44 0.36 -24.90
C ARG A 163 -13.35 1.25 -24.06
N LEU A 164 -13.09 1.39 -22.77
CA LEU A 164 -13.88 2.26 -21.90
C LEU A 164 -13.18 3.61 -21.78
N GLU A 165 -13.55 4.51 -22.65
CA GLU A 165 -13.00 5.86 -22.77
C GLU A 165 -14.10 6.91 -22.62
N ALA A 166 -13.77 8.02 -21.97
CA ALA A 166 -14.66 9.18 -21.85
C ALA A 166 -13.85 10.48 -21.88
N GLN A 167 -14.54 11.55 -22.23
CA GLN A 167 -13.94 12.89 -22.26
C GLN A 167 -14.39 13.68 -21.03
N VAL A 168 -13.44 14.17 -20.24
CA VAL A 168 -13.71 15.01 -19.06
C VAL A 168 -13.96 16.44 -19.51
N VAL A 169 -13.03 17.01 -20.29
CA VAL A 169 -13.18 18.27 -21.01
C VAL A 169 -12.75 18.10 -22.46
N PRO A 170 -13.11 18.98 -23.38
CA PRO A 170 -12.72 18.87 -24.78
C PRO A 170 -11.22 18.62 -24.97
N GLY A 171 -10.88 17.46 -25.58
CA GLY A 171 -9.49 17.05 -25.83
C GLY A 171 -8.81 16.32 -24.66
N ASP A 172 -9.44 16.17 -23.51
CA ASP A 172 -8.90 15.44 -22.35
C ASP A 172 -9.65 14.13 -22.13
N TYR A 173 -9.05 13.06 -22.58
CA TYR A 173 -9.63 11.71 -22.54
C TYR A 173 -9.05 10.88 -21.38
N VAL A 174 -9.94 10.15 -20.75
CA VAL A 174 -9.63 9.20 -19.68
C VAL A 174 -10.15 7.82 -20.01
N GLN A 175 -9.46 6.80 -19.54
CA GLN A 175 -9.84 5.39 -19.69
C GLN A 175 -10.08 4.75 -18.33
N ALA A 176 -11.02 3.81 -18.30
CA ALA A 176 -11.29 3.01 -17.11
C ALA A 176 -10.18 2.02 -16.85
N GLY A 177 -9.86 1.80 -15.59
CA GLY A 177 -8.91 0.79 -15.18
C GLY A 177 -9.19 0.28 -13.77
N VAL A 178 -8.31 -0.59 -13.31
CA VAL A 178 -8.32 -1.15 -11.97
C VAL A 178 -6.91 -1.19 -11.41
N VAL A 179 -6.77 -0.89 -10.13
CA VAL A 179 -5.55 -1.11 -9.38
C VAL A 179 -5.77 -2.17 -8.32
N ILE A 180 -4.89 -3.15 -8.27
CA ILE A 180 -4.83 -4.19 -7.26
C ILE A 180 -3.58 -3.95 -6.42
N ARG A 181 -3.75 -3.90 -5.09
CA ARG A 181 -2.63 -3.71 -4.15
C ARG A 181 -2.69 -4.75 -3.05
N ASN A 182 -1.52 -5.14 -2.57
CA ASN A 182 -1.36 -6.00 -1.40
C ASN A 182 -0.07 -5.67 -0.65
N SER A 183 -0.08 -5.83 0.67
CA SER A 183 1.11 -5.76 1.50
C SER A 183 1.24 -7.01 2.35
N GLU A 184 2.31 -7.77 2.14
CA GLU A 184 2.61 -8.94 2.95
C GLU A 184 3.22 -8.59 4.32
N VAL A 185 3.63 -7.35 4.51
CA VAL A 185 4.40 -6.89 5.67
C VAL A 185 3.59 -5.99 6.62
N GLY A 186 2.27 -5.98 6.47
CA GLY A 186 1.37 -5.28 7.39
C GLY A 186 1.24 -3.77 7.18
N LEU A 187 1.73 -3.23 6.06
CA LEU A 187 1.62 -1.80 5.74
C LEU A 187 0.36 -1.41 4.95
N GLY A 188 -0.50 -2.36 4.65
CA GLY A 188 -1.72 -2.10 3.91
C GLY A 188 -2.63 -3.30 3.82
N ALA A 189 -3.87 -3.04 3.42
CA ALA A 189 -4.85 -4.07 3.13
C ALA A 189 -4.67 -4.62 1.70
N VAL A 190 -5.16 -5.83 1.45
CA VAL A 190 -5.48 -6.22 0.08
C VAL A 190 -6.58 -5.30 -0.41
N SER A 191 -6.39 -4.66 -1.54
CA SER A 191 -7.39 -3.76 -2.11
C SER A 191 -7.50 -3.89 -3.63
N VAL A 192 -8.73 -3.75 -4.10
CA VAL A 192 -9.08 -3.63 -5.51
C VAL A 192 -9.88 -2.34 -5.67
N GLN A 193 -9.38 -1.41 -6.47
CA GLN A 193 -9.96 -0.08 -6.61
C GLN A 193 -10.03 0.31 -8.09
N PRO A 194 -11.06 1.06 -8.53
CA PRO A 194 -11.07 1.64 -9.86
C PRO A 194 -9.88 2.59 -10.05
N LEU A 195 -9.41 2.66 -11.27
CA LEU A 195 -8.37 3.56 -11.75
C LEU A 195 -8.93 4.39 -12.90
N VAL A 196 -8.67 5.68 -12.88
CA VAL A 196 -8.89 6.55 -14.03
C VAL A 196 -7.54 6.87 -14.65
N TYR A 197 -7.31 6.41 -15.86
CA TYR A 197 -6.09 6.65 -16.59
C TYR A 197 -6.27 7.77 -17.60
N ARG A 198 -5.51 8.85 -17.45
CA ARG A 198 -5.56 10.03 -18.33
C ARG A 198 -4.57 9.88 -19.47
N LEU A 199 -5.04 9.98 -20.72
CA LEU A 199 -4.22 9.73 -21.91
C LEU A 199 -3.20 10.84 -22.18
N VAL A 200 -3.57 12.10 -21.95
CA VAL A 200 -2.74 13.27 -22.30
C VAL A 200 -1.38 13.26 -21.59
N CYS A 201 -1.33 12.87 -20.33
CA CYS A 201 -0.10 12.87 -19.51
C CYS A 201 0.32 11.48 -19.04
N SER A 202 -0.38 10.42 -19.46
CA SER A 202 -0.14 9.05 -19.03
C SER A 202 -0.10 8.91 -17.50
N ASN A 203 -0.90 9.71 -16.78
CA ASN A 203 -1.07 9.66 -15.34
C ASN A 203 -2.41 9.04 -14.97
N GLY A 204 -2.57 8.61 -13.72
CA GLY A 204 -3.81 7.97 -13.29
C GLY A 204 -4.17 8.36 -11.86
N ALA A 205 -5.47 8.45 -11.59
CA ALA A 205 -6.02 8.65 -10.26
C ALA A 205 -6.64 7.35 -9.74
N ILE A 206 -6.27 6.95 -8.52
CA ILE A 206 -6.82 5.76 -7.86
C ILE A 206 -8.06 6.17 -7.08
N VAL A 207 -9.20 5.59 -7.44
CA VAL A 207 -10.51 5.93 -6.88
C VAL A 207 -10.70 5.22 -5.54
N ASN A 208 -10.63 5.98 -4.45
CA ASN A 208 -10.71 5.41 -3.10
C ASN A 208 -12.14 5.18 -2.60
N ASP A 209 -13.14 5.83 -3.20
CA ASP A 209 -14.55 5.78 -2.77
C ASP A 209 -15.25 4.46 -3.13
N PHE A 210 -14.67 3.70 -4.04
CA PHE A 210 -15.19 2.42 -4.53
C PHE A 210 -14.10 1.37 -4.46
N GLY A 211 -14.42 0.20 -3.94
CA GLY A 211 -13.49 -0.92 -3.95
C GLY A 211 -13.68 -1.85 -2.77
N GLU A 212 -13.11 -3.03 -2.87
CA GLU A 212 -13.02 -3.98 -1.77
C GLU A 212 -11.67 -3.79 -1.06
N HIS A 213 -11.75 -3.69 0.26
CA HIS A 213 -10.60 -3.60 1.14
C HIS A 213 -10.70 -4.68 2.20
N ARG A 214 -9.63 -5.45 2.38
CA ARG A 214 -9.53 -6.37 3.50
C ARG A 214 -8.22 -6.17 4.23
N ALA A 215 -8.31 -5.72 5.48
CA ALA A 215 -7.18 -5.71 6.38
C ALA A 215 -6.72 -7.15 6.67
N HIS A 216 -5.42 -7.36 6.72
CA HIS A 216 -4.80 -8.64 7.13
C HIS A 216 -4.96 -8.91 8.64
N VAL A 217 -5.95 -8.30 9.27
CA VAL A 217 -6.20 -8.48 10.71
C VAL A 217 -7.14 -9.67 10.85
N GLY A 218 -6.72 -10.69 11.59
CA GLY A 218 -7.62 -11.68 12.11
C GLY A 218 -8.75 -10.99 12.87
N ARG A 219 -9.97 -11.53 12.77
CA ARG A 219 -11.16 -10.98 13.40
C ARG A 219 -10.84 -10.57 14.84
N GLN A 220 -11.04 -9.30 15.19
CA GLN A 220 -11.15 -8.90 16.58
C GLN A 220 -12.40 -9.59 17.14
N VAL A 221 -12.23 -10.75 17.70
CA VAL A 221 -13.14 -11.22 18.71
C VAL A 221 -12.92 -10.26 19.87
N LYS A 222 -13.84 -9.32 20.10
CA LYS A 222 -13.90 -8.55 21.33
C LYS A 222 -13.70 -9.55 22.45
N ALA A 223 -12.71 -9.28 23.29
CA ALA A 223 -12.32 -10.12 24.40
C ALA A 223 -13.55 -10.62 25.18
N LEU A 224 -13.95 -11.84 24.89
CA LEU A 224 -14.50 -12.73 25.87
C LEU A 224 -13.28 -13.52 26.35
N GLU A 225 -12.99 -13.33 27.62
CA GLU A 225 -12.03 -14.12 28.38
C GLU A 225 -12.25 -15.60 28.06
N ASP A 226 -11.15 -16.30 27.73
CA ASP A 226 -11.07 -17.67 27.22
C ASP A 226 -11.17 -17.82 25.69
N SER A 227 -10.02 -17.62 25.06
CA SER A 227 -9.83 -17.84 23.64
C SER A 227 -9.67 -19.31 23.31
N PHE A 228 -10.76 -20.04 23.20
CA PHE A 228 -10.78 -21.22 22.37
C PHE A 228 -10.79 -20.78 20.90
N ASN A 229 -9.86 -21.26 20.07
CA ASN A 229 -9.96 -21.14 18.62
C ASN A 229 -11.23 -21.83 18.17
N VAL A 230 -12.32 -21.06 17.97
CA VAL A 230 -13.64 -21.58 17.64
C VAL A 230 -13.69 -22.12 16.20
N TYR A 231 -12.75 -21.72 15.35
CA TYR A 231 -12.73 -22.08 13.94
C TYR A 231 -11.59 -23.01 13.59
N THR A 232 -11.89 -24.03 12.80
CA THR A 232 -10.89 -24.95 12.23
C THR A 232 -10.12 -24.27 11.09
N ASP A 233 -8.94 -24.78 10.76
CA ASP A 233 -8.14 -24.30 9.61
C ASP A 233 -8.95 -24.40 8.30
N ALA A 234 -9.83 -25.38 8.18
CA ALA A 234 -10.72 -25.51 7.02
C ALA A 234 -11.71 -24.35 6.91
N THR A 235 -12.26 -23.87 8.01
CA THR A 235 -13.15 -22.70 8.04
C THR A 235 -12.39 -21.43 7.68
N LEU A 236 -11.20 -21.25 8.21
CA LEU A 236 -10.36 -20.09 7.91
C LEU A 236 -9.97 -20.07 6.43
N LYS A 237 -9.62 -21.24 5.86
CA LYS A 237 -9.33 -21.36 4.43
C LYS A 237 -10.56 -21.02 3.56
N ALA A 238 -11.75 -21.53 3.93
CA ALA A 238 -12.98 -21.21 3.20
C ALA A 238 -13.30 -19.70 3.21
N GLU A 239 -13.02 -19.01 4.31
CA GLU A 239 -13.14 -17.54 4.33
C GLU A 239 -12.13 -16.84 3.40
N ASP A 240 -10.91 -17.37 3.24
CA ASP A 240 -9.94 -16.84 2.27
C ASP A 240 -10.41 -17.06 0.84
N ASP A 241 -10.92 -18.26 0.52
CA ASP A 241 -11.48 -18.58 -0.79
C ASP A 241 -12.66 -17.64 -1.15
N VAL A 242 -13.58 -17.39 -0.19
CA VAL A 242 -14.66 -16.41 -0.36
C VAL A 242 -14.13 -15.00 -0.60
N PHE A 243 -13.10 -14.60 0.12
CA PHE A 243 -12.49 -13.29 -0.10
C PHE A 243 -11.87 -13.16 -1.50
N LEU A 244 -11.15 -14.18 -1.96
CA LEU A 244 -10.58 -14.20 -3.30
C LEU A 244 -11.66 -14.17 -4.40
N MET A 245 -12.81 -14.83 -4.18
CA MET A 245 -13.97 -14.69 -5.07
C MET A 245 -14.50 -13.27 -5.10
N LYS A 246 -14.71 -12.64 -3.94
CA LYS A 246 -15.13 -11.22 -3.87
C LYS A 246 -14.14 -10.28 -4.55
N MET A 247 -12.85 -10.56 -4.44
CA MET A 247 -11.82 -9.78 -5.12
C MET A 247 -11.94 -9.88 -6.64
N LYS A 248 -12.29 -11.07 -7.20
CA LYS A 248 -12.60 -11.22 -8.63
C LYS A 248 -13.80 -10.38 -9.04
N ASP A 249 -14.89 -10.47 -8.27
CA ASP A 249 -16.12 -9.71 -8.56
C ASP A 249 -15.86 -8.20 -8.50
N ALA A 250 -15.14 -7.73 -7.46
CA ALA A 250 -14.76 -6.33 -7.33
C ALA A 250 -13.84 -5.86 -8.48
N THR A 251 -12.95 -6.73 -8.95
CA THR A 251 -12.06 -6.44 -10.08
C THR A 251 -12.85 -6.22 -11.37
N LEU A 252 -13.85 -7.06 -11.63
CA LEU A 252 -14.72 -6.89 -12.79
C LEU A 252 -15.64 -5.67 -12.66
N ALA A 253 -16.21 -5.45 -11.48
CA ALA A 253 -17.06 -4.29 -11.20
C ALA A 253 -16.30 -2.95 -11.27
N ALA A 254 -15.01 -2.93 -11.00
CA ALA A 254 -14.19 -1.70 -11.08
C ALA A 254 -14.10 -1.12 -12.49
N ILE A 255 -14.29 -1.95 -13.53
CA ILE A 255 -14.21 -1.58 -14.94
C ILE A 255 -15.58 -1.60 -15.63
N GLU A 256 -16.69 -1.58 -14.87
CA GLU A 256 -18.03 -1.47 -15.43
C GLU A 256 -18.32 -0.06 -15.95
N GLU A 257 -18.98 0.03 -17.11
CA GLU A 257 -19.30 1.28 -17.79
C GLU A 257 -20.10 2.26 -16.91
N ALA A 258 -21.11 1.76 -16.20
CA ALA A 258 -21.95 2.57 -15.33
C ALA A 258 -21.16 3.22 -14.18
N ARG A 259 -20.22 2.49 -13.60
CA ARG A 259 -19.33 2.99 -12.56
C ARG A 259 -18.32 4.00 -13.10
N PHE A 260 -17.75 3.71 -14.25
CA PHE A 260 -16.84 4.63 -14.93
C PHE A 260 -17.52 5.96 -15.27
N ALA A 261 -18.76 5.93 -15.77
CA ALA A 261 -19.53 7.14 -16.03
C ALA A 261 -19.76 8.00 -14.77
N GLN A 262 -20.03 7.38 -13.62
CA GLN A 262 -20.15 8.11 -12.34
C GLN A 262 -18.83 8.76 -11.92
N ILE A 263 -17.71 8.06 -12.09
CA ILE A 263 -16.37 8.58 -11.80
C ILE A 263 -16.05 9.77 -12.70
N VAL A 264 -16.32 9.66 -14.00
CA VAL A 264 -16.11 10.75 -14.96
C VAL A 264 -16.97 11.97 -14.61
N GLY A 265 -18.24 11.76 -14.20
CA GLY A 265 -19.11 12.84 -13.73
C GLY A 265 -18.47 13.64 -12.58
N LYS A 266 -17.90 12.98 -11.57
CA LYS A 266 -17.18 13.66 -10.46
C LYS A 266 -15.99 14.47 -10.97
N LEU A 267 -15.24 13.97 -11.94
CA LEU A 267 -14.12 14.72 -12.54
C LEU A 267 -14.60 15.93 -13.32
N GLN A 268 -15.71 15.82 -14.05
CA GLN A 268 -16.36 16.94 -14.74
C GLN A 268 -16.83 18.01 -13.74
N ASP A 269 -17.42 17.63 -12.61
CA ASP A 269 -17.80 18.56 -11.54
C ASP A 269 -16.55 19.29 -11.00
N ALA A 270 -15.43 18.58 -10.79
CA ALA A 270 -14.17 19.18 -10.32
C ALA A 270 -13.60 20.24 -11.28
N THR A 271 -13.93 20.21 -12.57
CA THR A 271 -13.51 21.23 -13.53
C THR A 271 -14.19 22.59 -13.28
N GLN A 272 -15.35 22.58 -12.62
CA GLN A 272 -16.12 23.81 -12.32
C GLN A 272 -15.62 24.50 -11.05
N ALA A 273 -14.95 23.77 -10.16
CA ALA A 273 -14.38 24.29 -8.91
C ALA A 273 -13.05 25.01 -9.21
N ARG A 274 -13.13 26.34 -9.45
CA ARG A 274 -11.96 27.16 -9.85
C ARG A 274 -11.11 27.59 -8.66
N ILE A 275 -9.80 27.65 -8.86
CA ILE A 275 -8.87 28.29 -7.92
C ILE A 275 -9.08 29.80 -8.01
N THR A 276 -9.47 30.42 -6.90
CA THR A 276 -9.71 31.85 -6.76
C THR A 276 -8.67 32.53 -5.87
N GLY A 277 -8.04 31.77 -4.97
CA GLY A 277 -6.94 32.21 -4.12
C GLY A 277 -5.60 32.25 -4.87
N ARG A 278 -4.53 32.57 -4.13
CA ARG A 278 -3.17 32.47 -4.67
C ARG A 278 -2.78 31.02 -4.85
N VAL A 279 -2.32 30.65 -6.04
CA VAL A 279 -1.98 29.26 -6.37
C VAL A 279 -0.97 28.65 -5.38
N GLN A 280 0.03 29.44 -4.94
CA GLN A 280 1.01 28.98 -3.96
C GLN A 280 0.36 28.63 -2.61
N ASP A 281 -0.58 29.44 -2.14
CA ASP A 281 -1.27 29.22 -0.88
C ASP A 281 -2.14 27.95 -0.96
N VAL A 282 -2.82 27.73 -2.09
CA VAL A 282 -3.59 26.51 -2.37
C VAL A 282 -2.69 25.25 -2.34
N ILE A 283 -1.51 25.32 -2.95
CA ILE A 283 -0.54 24.21 -2.94
C ILE A 283 -0.02 23.95 -1.53
N GLU A 284 0.32 24.99 -0.75
CA GLU A 284 0.81 24.86 0.62
C GLU A 284 -0.26 24.23 1.53
N LEU A 285 -1.51 24.71 1.45
CA LEU A 285 -2.62 24.16 2.24
C LEU A 285 -2.95 22.72 1.84
N THR A 286 -2.94 22.39 0.55
CA THR A 286 -3.04 21.01 0.05
C THR A 286 -1.88 20.17 0.60
N GLY A 287 -0.66 20.70 0.60
CA GLY A 287 0.51 20.04 1.15
C GLY A 287 0.37 19.69 2.62
N LYS A 288 -0.19 20.59 3.42
CA LYS A 288 -0.47 20.34 4.85
C LYS A 288 -1.59 19.32 5.04
N ALA A 289 -2.65 19.38 4.23
CA ALA A 289 -3.80 18.48 4.34
C ALA A 289 -3.45 17.01 3.97
N TYR A 290 -2.52 16.81 3.03
CA TYR A 290 -2.17 15.49 2.48
C TYR A 290 -0.72 15.07 2.73
N ASP A 291 0.00 15.74 3.62
CA ASP A 291 1.39 15.44 3.98
C ASP A 291 2.31 15.35 2.74
N LEU A 292 2.23 16.39 1.88
CA LEU A 292 3.11 16.54 0.73
C LEU A 292 4.39 17.27 1.14
N ASN A 293 5.54 16.70 0.83
CA ASN A 293 6.82 17.33 1.10
C ASN A 293 7.10 18.49 0.12
N GLN A 294 8.11 19.32 0.42
CA GLN A 294 8.40 20.51 -0.39
C GLN A 294 8.75 20.18 -1.86
N PRO A 295 9.60 19.18 -2.18
CA PRO A 295 9.84 18.79 -3.57
C PRO A 295 8.57 18.39 -4.34
N GLU A 296 7.64 17.70 -3.67
CA GLU A 296 6.36 17.31 -4.27
C GLU A 296 5.48 18.54 -4.53
N GLN A 297 5.39 19.49 -3.58
CA GLN A 297 4.66 20.74 -3.75
C GLN A 297 5.21 21.57 -4.90
N ASP A 298 6.53 21.66 -5.03
CA ASP A 298 7.20 22.41 -6.12
C ASP A 298 6.91 21.75 -7.48
N SER A 299 6.93 20.42 -7.57
CA SER A 299 6.58 19.68 -8.79
C SER A 299 5.10 19.87 -9.15
N ILE A 300 4.19 19.79 -8.18
CA ILE A 300 2.75 20.00 -8.36
C ILE A 300 2.48 21.42 -8.87
N LEU A 301 3.11 22.45 -8.27
CA LEU A 301 2.98 23.83 -8.70
C LEU A 301 3.40 23.99 -10.18
N ASN A 302 4.55 23.42 -10.54
CA ASN A 302 5.04 23.49 -11.92
C ASN A 302 4.05 22.83 -12.90
N TYR A 303 3.52 21.65 -12.59
CA TYR A 303 2.57 20.96 -13.46
C TYR A 303 1.21 21.66 -13.53
N LEU A 304 0.75 22.28 -12.45
CA LEU A 304 -0.49 23.05 -12.45
C LEU A 304 -0.36 24.29 -13.38
N ILE A 305 0.77 25.00 -13.30
CA ILE A 305 1.04 26.14 -14.16
C ILE A 305 1.19 25.71 -15.62
N GLN A 306 1.95 24.66 -15.91
CA GLN A 306 2.13 24.13 -17.27
C GLN A 306 0.82 23.64 -17.88
N GLY A 307 -0.04 23.00 -17.07
CA GLY A 307 -1.34 22.51 -17.52
C GLY A 307 -2.35 23.62 -17.81
N GLY A 308 -2.19 24.80 -17.21
CA GLY A 308 -3.03 25.96 -17.44
C GLY A 308 -4.48 25.83 -16.94
N ASP A 309 -4.84 24.71 -16.34
CA ASP A 309 -6.17 24.47 -15.75
C ASP A 309 -6.16 24.77 -14.25
N LEU A 310 -6.55 25.99 -13.90
CA LEU A 310 -6.65 26.44 -12.51
C LEU A 310 -8.01 26.03 -11.91
N SER A 311 -8.25 24.73 -11.87
CA SER A 311 -9.42 24.13 -11.24
C SER A 311 -9.01 23.01 -10.27
N LEU A 312 -9.96 22.50 -9.50
CA LEU A 312 -9.77 21.33 -8.63
C LEU A 312 -9.35 20.09 -9.45
N TYR A 313 -9.89 19.94 -10.67
CA TYR A 313 -9.47 18.91 -11.63
C TYR A 313 -8.02 19.12 -12.07
N GLY A 314 -7.64 20.37 -12.41
CA GLY A 314 -6.26 20.69 -12.78
C GLY A 314 -5.27 20.43 -11.64
N LEU A 315 -5.62 20.75 -10.39
CA LEU A 315 -4.82 20.44 -9.20
C LEU A 315 -4.65 18.93 -9.01
N SER A 316 -5.75 18.17 -9.14
CA SER A 316 -5.71 16.68 -9.10
C SER A 316 -4.77 16.12 -10.17
N ASN A 317 -4.86 16.62 -11.39
CA ASN A 317 -3.98 16.21 -12.49
C ASN A 317 -2.51 16.56 -12.23
N ALA A 318 -2.23 17.71 -11.64
CA ALA A 318 -0.87 18.12 -11.27
C ALA A 318 -0.27 17.16 -10.21
N ILE A 319 -1.06 16.77 -9.21
CA ILE A 319 -0.65 15.80 -8.17
C ILE A 319 -0.37 14.43 -8.80
N THR A 320 -1.29 13.91 -9.61
CA THR A 320 -1.10 12.61 -10.27
C THR A 320 0.01 12.64 -11.32
N ARG A 321 0.33 13.80 -11.89
CA ARG A 321 1.50 13.95 -12.77
C ARG A 321 2.80 13.95 -11.98
N ALA A 322 2.86 14.65 -10.84
CA ALA A 322 4.01 14.68 -9.94
C ALA A 322 4.35 13.28 -9.38
N SER A 323 3.39 12.35 -9.32
CA SER A 323 3.66 10.97 -8.94
C SER A 323 4.71 10.26 -9.81
N GLN A 324 4.95 10.75 -11.04
CA GLN A 324 5.94 10.15 -11.93
C GLN A 324 7.37 10.56 -11.58
N ASP A 325 7.55 11.69 -10.88
CA ASP A 325 8.85 12.26 -10.56
C ASP A 325 9.43 11.70 -9.24
N VAL A 326 8.57 11.21 -8.34
CA VAL A 326 9.05 10.66 -7.06
C VAL A 326 9.81 9.35 -7.26
N GLU A 327 10.85 9.13 -6.49
CA GLU A 327 11.70 7.94 -6.60
C GLU A 327 10.96 6.66 -6.19
N SER A 328 10.22 6.71 -5.07
CA SER A 328 9.49 5.56 -4.52
C SER A 328 8.24 5.24 -5.33
N TYR A 329 8.08 3.98 -5.75
CA TYR A 329 6.87 3.50 -6.39
C TYR A 329 5.65 3.53 -5.44
N ASP A 330 5.88 3.23 -4.16
CA ASP A 330 4.84 3.25 -3.14
C ASP A 330 4.33 4.68 -2.91
N ARG A 331 5.26 5.67 -2.87
CA ARG A 331 4.88 7.08 -2.76
C ARG A 331 4.15 7.56 -4.03
N ALA A 332 4.60 7.15 -5.20
CA ALA A 332 3.90 7.44 -6.46
C ALA A 332 2.44 6.96 -6.42
N THR A 333 2.23 5.72 -5.97
CA THR A 333 0.88 5.15 -5.83
C THR A 333 0.04 5.89 -4.78
N THR A 334 0.66 6.40 -3.71
CA THR A 334 0.00 7.25 -2.72
C THR A 334 -0.47 8.57 -3.34
N LEU A 335 0.40 9.25 -4.11
CA LEU A 335 0.05 10.50 -4.81
C LEU A 335 -1.09 10.32 -5.82
N GLU A 336 -1.15 9.18 -6.51
CA GLU A 336 -2.27 8.86 -7.40
C GLU A 336 -3.61 8.74 -6.63
N GLY A 337 -3.59 8.22 -5.40
CA GLY A 337 -4.75 8.21 -4.51
C GLY A 337 -5.12 9.60 -3.98
N ILE A 338 -4.12 10.42 -3.64
CA ILE A 338 -4.32 11.81 -3.21
C ILE A 338 -4.96 12.63 -4.34
N GLY A 339 -4.53 12.41 -5.58
CA GLY A 339 -5.13 13.08 -6.74
C GLY A 339 -6.64 12.89 -6.82
N TRP A 340 -7.13 11.65 -6.60
CA TRP A 340 -8.57 11.39 -6.54
C TRP A 340 -9.24 12.09 -5.35
N GLN A 341 -8.64 12.00 -4.15
CA GLN A 341 -9.18 12.65 -2.96
C GLN A 341 -9.33 14.16 -3.15
N VAL A 342 -8.35 14.79 -3.81
CA VAL A 342 -8.41 16.19 -4.16
C VAL A 342 -9.53 16.47 -5.16
N ALA A 343 -9.65 15.69 -6.24
CA ALA A 343 -10.72 15.85 -7.23
C ALA A 343 -12.14 15.71 -6.65
N THR A 344 -12.27 15.02 -5.51
CA THR A 344 -13.56 14.69 -4.88
C THR A 344 -13.74 15.32 -3.50
N MET A 345 -12.97 16.36 -3.20
CA MET A 345 -13.13 17.14 -1.98
C MET A 345 -14.57 17.63 -1.82
N THR A 346 -15.03 17.68 -0.57
CA THR A 346 -16.27 18.38 -0.25
C THR A 346 -16.12 19.90 -0.45
N ILE A 347 -17.23 20.58 -0.65
CA ILE A 347 -17.24 22.04 -0.83
C ILE A 347 -16.52 22.73 0.34
N ASN A 348 -16.79 22.33 1.58
CA ASN A 348 -16.16 22.94 2.76
C ASN A 348 -14.64 22.75 2.75
N GLN A 349 -14.15 21.54 2.44
CA GLN A 349 -12.70 21.29 2.34
C GLN A 349 -12.05 22.12 1.23
N TRP A 350 -12.75 22.28 0.10
CA TRP A 350 -12.25 23.10 -0.99
C TRP A 350 -12.20 24.57 -0.62
N GLU A 351 -13.23 25.10 0.04
CA GLU A 351 -13.26 26.50 0.52
C GLU A 351 -12.13 26.80 1.50
N GLU A 352 -11.79 25.85 2.41
CA GLU A 352 -10.68 26.00 3.35
C GLU A 352 -9.31 26.08 2.65
N ILE A 353 -9.13 25.38 1.53
CA ILE A 353 -7.86 25.34 0.77
C ILE A 353 -7.78 26.49 -0.23
N ASN A 354 -8.91 26.96 -0.76
CA ASN A 354 -9.02 27.96 -1.81
C ASN A 354 -9.28 29.40 -1.28
N ALA A 355 -9.18 29.59 0.04
CA ALA A 355 -9.48 30.86 0.71
C ALA A 355 -8.43 31.97 0.45
#